data_c54ce5c9d803c2853f11dbd4ececf6f5
#
_entry.id   c54ce5c9d803c2853f11dbd4ececf6f5
#
_cell.length_a   1.000
_cell.length_b   1.000
_cell.length_c   1.000
_cell.angle_alpha   90.00
_cell.angle_beta   90.00
_cell.angle_gamma   90.00
#
_symmetry.space_group_name_H-M   'P 1'
#
loop_
_entity.id
_entity.type
_entity.pdbx_description
1 polymer ?
#
loop_
_entity_poly.entity_id
_entity_poly.type
_entity_poly.pdbx_seq_one_letter_code
_entity_poly.pdbx_strand_id
1 'polypeptide(L)'
;MPLRGKTALISGAAGAIGAAIARALVADGAAVVLVDLAEGPTRSLAEQLGGHAETADLSDAAALSALSVRVLARFGRIDILVNNAGILGSAKIAATSLAQWHLVQGINVDAAFLLAQAFLPGMRAARWGRIINMSSYAAKSGGLTAGTAYAVSKAALIGLTYSIAREVAGEGVTSNALAPAYVMSPMVLTHLTETQRQAQLAAIPVGRFCAPEEVAHAVRFLASPLAGFITGEVIDLNGGLHFD
;
A
#
# COMPACT_ATOMS: atom_id res chain seq x y z
N MET A 1 -3.02 -19.01 -14.31
CA MET A 1 -3.01 -17.73 -13.60
C MET A 1 -3.09 -18.02 -12.10
N PRO A 2 -2.09 -17.63 -11.32
CA PRO A 2 -1.94 -18.06 -9.93
C PRO A 2 -3.00 -17.45 -8.99
N LEU A 3 -3.65 -16.34 -9.38
CA LEU A 3 -4.64 -15.64 -8.57
C LEU A 3 -6.08 -15.79 -9.10
N ARG A 4 -6.32 -16.76 -9.99
CA ARG A 4 -7.67 -17.02 -10.53
C ARG A 4 -8.65 -17.34 -9.39
N GLY A 5 -9.79 -16.66 -9.38
CA GLY A 5 -10.83 -16.79 -8.34
C GLY A 5 -10.51 -16.05 -7.04
N LYS A 6 -9.46 -15.21 -7.02
CA LYS A 6 -9.13 -14.33 -5.91
C LYS A 6 -9.62 -12.91 -6.19
N THR A 7 -10.06 -12.23 -5.15
CA THR A 7 -10.45 -10.81 -5.21
C THR A 7 -9.44 -9.98 -4.43
N ALA A 8 -8.87 -8.97 -5.08
CA ALA A 8 -7.92 -8.05 -4.48
C ALA A 8 -8.54 -6.65 -4.30
N LEU A 9 -8.38 -6.04 -3.14
CA LEU A 9 -8.69 -4.63 -2.92
C LEU A 9 -7.39 -3.84 -2.84
N ILE A 10 -7.30 -2.76 -3.62
CA ILE A 10 -6.15 -1.87 -3.68
C ILE A 10 -6.60 -0.47 -3.30
N SER A 11 -6.11 0.08 -2.20
CA SER A 11 -6.31 1.48 -1.83
C SER A 11 -5.28 2.39 -2.50
N GLY A 12 -5.65 3.64 -2.81
CA GLY A 12 -4.79 4.56 -3.57
C GLY A 12 -4.57 4.08 -5.00
N ALA A 13 -5.60 3.50 -5.61
CA ALA A 13 -5.50 2.79 -6.89
C ALA A 13 -5.28 3.72 -8.09
N ALA A 14 -5.70 5.00 -8.02
CA ALA A 14 -5.49 5.97 -9.08
C ALA A 14 -4.04 6.47 -9.17
N GLY A 15 -3.24 6.28 -8.13
CA GLY A 15 -1.81 6.62 -8.12
C GLY A 15 -0.99 5.67 -9.00
N ALA A 16 0.23 6.11 -9.40
CA ALA A 16 1.10 5.33 -10.28
C ALA A 16 1.40 3.91 -9.76
N ILE A 17 1.72 3.78 -8.47
CA ILE A 17 2.00 2.49 -7.82
C ILE A 17 0.72 1.64 -7.77
N GLY A 18 -0.41 2.22 -7.30
CA GLY A 18 -1.68 1.50 -7.20
C GLY A 18 -2.17 0.96 -8.55
N ALA A 19 -2.07 1.78 -9.61
CA ALA A 19 -2.43 1.39 -10.96
C ALA A 19 -1.54 0.26 -11.50
N ALA A 20 -0.23 0.32 -11.27
CA ALA A 20 0.70 -0.75 -11.65
C ALA A 20 0.39 -2.06 -10.91
N ILE A 21 0.10 -1.99 -9.61
CA ILE A 21 -0.33 -3.14 -8.80
C ILE A 21 -1.62 -3.75 -9.36
N ALA A 22 -2.63 -2.93 -9.63
CA ALA A 22 -3.91 -3.40 -10.16
C ALA A 22 -3.74 -4.16 -11.49
N ARG A 23 -2.97 -3.58 -12.43
CA ARG A 23 -2.64 -4.24 -13.70
C ARG A 23 -1.94 -5.58 -13.49
N ALA A 24 -0.97 -5.62 -12.59
CA ALA A 24 -0.18 -6.81 -12.31
C ALA A 24 -1.04 -7.94 -11.70
N LEU A 25 -1.92 -7.63 -10.76
CA LEU A 25 -2.80 -8.62 -10.14
C LEU A 25 -3.88 -9.14 -11.10
N VAL A 26 -4.42 -8.27 -11.98
CA VAL A 26 -5.34 -8.69 -13.06
C VAL A 26 -4.64 -9.61 -14.04
N ALA A 27 -3.40 -9.32 -14.43
CA ALA A 27 -2.61 -10.20 -15.31
C ALA A 27 -2.39 -11.60 -14.71
N ASP A 28 -2.38 -11.71 -13.38
CA ASP A 28 -2.32 -12.99 -12.66
C ASP A 28 -3.71 -13.64 -12.43
N GLY A 29 -4.78 -12.99 -12.88
CA GLY A 29 -6.15 -13.53 -12.88
C GLY A 29 -7.00 -13.14 -11.67
N ALA A 30 -6.57 -12.19 -10.84
CA ALA A 30 -7.38 -11.65 -9.76
C ALA A 30 -8.48 -10.73 -10.30
N ALA A 31 -9.66 -10.76 -9.67
CA ALA A 31 -10.61 -9.66 -9.74
C ALA A 31 -10.11 -8.51 -8.85
N VAL A 32 -10.29 -7.24 -9.28
CA VAL A 32 -9.80 -6.09 -8.53
C VAL A 32 -10.92 -5.15 -8.11
N VAL A 33 -10.83 -4.67 -6.88
CA VAL A 33 -11.61 -3.56 -6.32
C VAL A 33 -10.63 -2.41 -6.11
N LEU A 34 -10.84 -1.34 -6.83
CA LEU A 34 -9.96 -0.16 -6.86
C LEU A 34 -10.58 0.94 -6.00
N VAL A 35 -9.88 1.38 -4.97
CA VAL A 35 -10.38 2.38 -4.02
C VAL A 35 -9.49 3.61 -4.09
N ASP A 36 -10.09 4.77 -4.34
CA ASP A 36 -9.40 6.06 -4.31
C ASP A 36 -10.40 7.19 -4.04
N LEU A 37 -9.89 8.37 -3.68
CA LEU A 37 -10.68 9.60 -3.59
C LEU A 37 -10.97 10.17 -5.00
N ALA A 38 -10.08 9.95 -5.95
CA ALA A 38 -10.16 10.42 -7.33
C ALA A 38 -11.10 9.52 -8.16
N GLU A 39 -12.41 9.81 -8.14
CA GLU A 39 -13.45 8.97 -8.77
C GLU A 39 -13.20 8.71 -10.26
N GLY A 40 -13.00 9.77 -11.07
CA GLY A 40 -12.85 9.63 -12.53
C GLY A 40 -11.69 8.73 -12.95
N PRO A 41 -10.46 9.00 -12.51
CA PRO A 41 -9.30 8.13 -12.79
C PRO A 41 -9.48 6.69 -12.30
N THR A 42 -10.07 6.48 -11.13
CA THR A 42 -10.32 5.16 -10.56
C THR A 42 -11.32 4.36 -11.39
N ARG A 43 -12.41 5.00 -11.80
CA ARG A 43 -13.42 4.40 -12.68
C ARG A 43 -12.84 4.02 -14.04
N SER A 44 -12.11 4.94 -14.67
CA SER A 44 -11.45 4.69 -15.95
C SER A 44 -10.47 3.51 -15.88
N LEU A 45 -9.68 3.41 -14.80
CA LEU A 45 -8.77 2.28 -14.61
C LEU A 45 -9.56 0.97 -14.39
N ALA A 46 -10.64 1.01 -13.62
CA ALA A 46 -11.48 -0.17 -13.38
C ALA A 46 -12.11 -0.68 -14.70
N GLU A 47 -12.63 0.20 -15.53
CA GLU A 47 -13.18 -0.15 -16.86
C GLU A 47 -12.11 -0.80 -17.75
N GLN A 48 -10.90 -0.23 -17.82
CA GLN A 48 -9.78 -0.80 -18.57
C GLN A 48 -9.40 -2.22 -18.12
N LEU A 49 -9.54 -2.51 -16.84
CA LEU A 49 -9.12 -3.77 -16.22
C LEU A 49 -10.25 -4.78 -16.03
N GLY A 50 -11.49 -4.42 -16.37
CA GLY A 50 -12.67 -5.24 -16.03
C GLY A 50 -12.86 -5.38 -14.51
N GLY A 51 -12.40 -4.39 -13.73
CA GLY A 51 -12.49 -4.35 -12.27
C GLY A 51 -13.68 -3.55 -11.76
N HIS A 52 -13.70 -3.29 -10.46
CA HIS A 52 -14.70 -2.48 -9.80
C HIS A 52 -14.08 -1.26 -9.12
N ALA A 53 -14.68 -0.09 -9.29
CA ALA A 53 -14.23 1.15 -8.66
C ALA A 53 -15.13 1.51 -7.47
N GLU A 54 -14.52 1.91 -6.37
CA GLU A 54 -15.16 2.51 -5.20
C GLU A 54 -14.50 3.86 -4.88
N THR A 55 -15.31 4.86 -4.59
CA THR A 55 -14.83 6.17 -4.14
C THR A 55 -15.01 6.28 -2.64
N ALA A 56 -13.93 6.59 -1.91
CA ALA A 56 -13.98 6.79 -0.47
C ALA A 56 -12.89 7.75 -0.01
N ASP A 57 -13.24 8.61 0.94
CA ASP A 57 -12.27 9.36 1.72
C ASP A 57 -11.70 8.45 2.82
N LEU A 58 -10.43 8.09 2.69
CA LEU A 58 -9.76 7.19 3.62
C LEU A 58 -9.38 7.88 4.96
N SER A 59 -9.58 9.19 5.08
CA SER A 59 -9.45 9.89 6.36
C SER A 59 -10.72 9.79 7.24
N ASP A 60 -11.84 9.32 6.65
CA ASP A 60 -13.13 9.19 7.33
C ASP A 60 -13.44 7.74 7.66
N ALA A 61 -13.43 7.40 8.94
CA ALA A 61 -13.72 6.05 9.44
C ALA A 61 -15.16 5.59 9.10
N ALA A 62 -16.14 6.50 9.03
CA ALA A 62 -17.50 6.16 8.65
C ALA A 62 -17.58 5.81 7.15
N ALA A 63 -16.86 6.54 6.29
CA ALA A 63 -16.74 6.24 4.88
C ALA A 63 -16.06 4.88 4.64
N LEU A 64 -15.01 4.56 5.41
CA LEU A 64 -14.33 3.25 5.36
C LEU A 64 -15.24 2.10 5.80
N SER A 65 -16.02 2.29 6.85
CA SER A 65 -17.00 1.30 7.30
C SER A 65 -18.06 1.05 6.21
N ALA A 66 -18.63 2.11 5.64
CA ALA A 66 -19.62 2.01 4.57
C ALA A 66 -19.02 1.36 3.30
N LEU A 67 -17.80 1.70 2.92
CA LEU A 67 -17.05 1.06 1.84
C LEU A 67 -16.93 -0.45 2.08
N SER A 68 -16.49 -0.85 3.26
CA SER A 68 -16.27 -2.25 3.61
C SER A 68 -17.57 -3.06 3.52
N VAL A 69 -18.69 -2.50 3.98
CA VAL A 69 -20.02 -3.12 3.87
C VAL A 69 -20.42 -3.32 2.41
N ARG A 70 -20.27 -2.29 1.55
CA ARG A 70 -20.58 -2.40 0.11
C ARG A 70 -19.74 -3.45 -0.60
N VAL A 71 -18.44 -3.44 -0.33
CA VAL A 71 -17.49 -4.38 -0.92
C VAL A 71 -17.81 -5.82 -0.50
N LEU A 72 -18.05 -6.06 0.79
CA LEU A 72 -18.42 -7.40 1.28
C LEU A 72 -19.78 -7.86 0.74
N ALA A 73 -20.78 -6.97 0.64
CA ALA A 73 -22.07 -7.31 0.05
C ALA A 73 -21.95 -7.73 -1.43
N ARG A 74 -21.04 -7.12 -2.19
CA ARG A 74 -20.84 -7.41 -3.61
C ARG A 74 -19.94 -8.62 -3.89
N PHE A 75 -18.84 -8.75 -3.16
CA PHE A 75 -17.80 -9.74 -3.44
C PHE A 75 -17.77 -10.90 -2.43
N GLY A 76 -18.52 -10.79 -1.34
CA GLY A 76 -18.54 -11.77 -0.25
C GLY A 76 -17.26 -11.77 0.59
N ARG A 77 -16.08 -11.67 -0.06
CA ARG A 77 -14.77 -11.71 0.60
C ARG A 77 -13.73 -10.96 -0.23
N ILE A 78 -12.76 -10.38 0.46
CA ILE A 78 -11.49 -9.92 -0.11
C ILE A 78 -10.41 -10.93 0.27
N ASP A 79 -9.70 -11.45 -0.71
CA ASP A 79 -8.61 -12.41 -0.54
C ASP A 79 -7.25 -11.70 -0.38
N ILE A 80 -7.06 -10.59 -1.10
CA ILE A 80 -5.81 -9.82 -1.10
C ILE A 80 -6.14 -8.38 -0.76
N LEU A 81 -5.54 -7.85 0.30
CA LEU A 81 -5.65 -6.44 0.68
C LEU A 81 -4.31 -5.76 0.47
N VAL A 82 -4.28 -4.75 -0.40
CA VAL A 82 -3.10 -3.91 -0.62
C VAL A 82 -3.38 -2.51 -0.06
N ASN A 83 -2.85 -2.23 1.11
CA ASN A 83 -2.89 -0.92 1.76
C ASN A 83 -1.80 -0.03 1.16
N ASN A 84 -2.10 0.55 -0.02
CA ASN A 84 -1.17 1.37 -0.78
C ASN A 84 -1.45 2.87 -0.66
N ALA A 85 -2.67 3.28 -0.30
CA ALA A 85 -3.00 4.68 -0.11
C ALA A 85 -2.07 5.35 0.90
N GLY A 86 -1.73 6.61 0.63
CA GLY A 86 -0.95 7.41 1.55
C GLY A 86 -0.65 8.80 1.00
N ILE A 87 -0.56 9.74 1.92
CA ILE A 87 -0.16 11.11 1.62
C ILE A 87 1.21 11.41 2.21
N LEU A 88 1.98 12.22 1.49
CA LEU A 88 3.28 12.71 1.94
C LEU A 88 3.08 13.97 2.79
N GLY A 89 3.59 13.96 4.02
CA GLY A 89 3.82 15.16 4.81
C GLY A 89 5.28 15.58 4.72
N SER A 90 5.59 16.82 4.40
CA SER A 90 6.99 17.30 4.28
C SER A 90 7.50 18.02 5.53
N ALA A 91 6.60 18.47 6.42
CA ALA A 91 6.95 19.22 7.62
C ALA A 91 7.78 18.39 8.61
N LYS A 92 8.89 18.94 9.07
CA LYS A 92 9.70 18.37 10.16
C LYS A 92 9.06 18.66 11.51
N ILE A 93 9.55 18.02 12.58
CA ILE A 93 8.92 18.01 13.91
C ILE A 93 8.48 19.40 14.39
N ALA A 94 9.32 20.42 14.27
CA ALA A 94 9.03 21.77 14.77
C ALA A 94 7.92 22.50 13.97
N ALA A 95 7.66 22.07 12.72
CA ALA A 95 6.68 22.69 11.83
C ALA A 95 5.44 21.80 11.58
N THR A 96 5.40 20.59 12.13
CA THR A 96 4.25 19.69 11.98
C THR A 96 3.15 20.10 12.92
N SER A 97 2.02 20.59 12.39
CA SER A 97 0.83 20.85 13.20
C SER A 97 0.14 19.55 13.61
N LEU A 98 -0.60 19.58 14.72
CA LEU A 98 -1.38 18.43 15.17
C LEU A 98 -2.44 18.00 14.12
N ALA A 99 -3.04 18.95 13.40
CA ALA A 99 -3.99 18.68 12.32
C ALA A 99 -3.32 17.92 11.16
N GLN A 100 -2.13 18.35 10.73
CA GLN A 100 -1.36 17.62 9.72
C GLN A 100 -0.93 16.23 10.21
N TRP A 101 -0.54 16.12 11.47
CA TRP A 101 -0.22 14.84 12.08
C TRP A 101 -1.41 13.87 11.98
N HIS A 102 -2.58 14.28 12.47
CA HIS A 102 -3.78 13.44 12.46
C HIS A 102 -4.21 13.07 11.04
N LEU A 103 -4.16 14.02 10.09
CA LEU A 103 -4.50 13.73 8.70
C LEU A 103 -3.60 12.65 8.10
N VAL A 104 -2.28 12.76 8.31
CA VAL A 104 -1.32 11.77 7.80
C VAL A 104 -1.51 10.41 8.49
N GLN A 105 -1.69 10.37 9.82
CA GLN A 105 -1.94 9.12 10.53
C GLN A 105 -3.27 8.50 10.08
N GLY A 106 -4.35 9.27 9.97
CA GLY A 106 -5.67 8.80 9.55
C GLY A 106 -5.63 8.09 8.18
N ILE A 107 -5.02 8.74 7.18
CA ILE A 107 -4.96 8.16 5.83
C ILE A 107 -3.95 7.02 5.74
N ASN A 108 -2.76 7.18 6.32
CA ASN A 108 -1.66 6.24 6.11
C ASN A 108 -1.72 5.01 7.03
N VAL A 109 -2.32 5.14 8.23
CA VAL A 109 -2.31 4.09 9.27
C VAL A 109 -3.72 3.62 9.60
N ASP A 110 -4.62 4.53 10.03
CA ASP A 110 -5.95 4.15 10.51
C ASP A 110 -6.76 3.49 9.39
N ALA A 111 -6.65 3.99 8.15
CA ALA A 111 -7.30 3.36 7.00
C ALA A 111 -6.82 1.91 6.78
N ALA A 112 -5.51 1.66 6.86
CA ALA A 112 -4.95 0.32 6.71
C ALA A 112 -5.42 -0.63 7.82
N PHE A 113 -5.47 -0.13 9.06
CA PHE A 113 -6.00 -0.87 10.21
C PHE A 113 -7.49 -1.21 10.02
N LEU A 114 -8.33 -0.23 9.67
CA LEU A 114 -9.78 -0.43 9.52
C LEU A 114 -10.11 -1.37 8.35
N LEU A 115 -9.41 -1.26 7.23
CA LEU A 115 -9.59 -2.17 6.10
C LEU A 115 -9.14 -3.61 6.47
N ALA A 116 -8.01 -3.75 7.16
CA ALA A 116 -7.58 -5.06 7.65
C ALA A 116 -8.59 -5.65 8.63
N GLN A 117 -9.09 -4.87 9.60
CA GLN A 117 -10.11 -5.29 10.55
C GLN A 117 -11.39 -5.78 9.85
N ALA A 118 -11.82 -5.09 8.78
CA ALA A 118 -13.03 -5.43 8.05
C ALA A 118 -12.90 -6.72 7.22
N PHE A 119 -11.74 -6.97 6.59
CA PHE A 119 -11.59 -8.07 5.64
C PHE A 119 -10.92 -9.31 6.23
N LEU A 120 -10.17 -9.17 7.33
CA LEU A 120 -9.47 -10.28 7.99
C LEU A 120 -10.39 -11.45 8.39
N PRO A 121 -11.61 -11.24 8.92
CA PRO A 121 -12.50 -12.35 9.28
C PRO A 121 -12.82 -13.28 8.11
N GLY A 122 -13.06 -12.72 6.92
CA GLY A 122 -13.29 -13.52 5.71
C GLY A 122 -12.06 -14.29 5.24
N MET A 123 -10.86 -13.71 5.37
CA MET A 123 -9.58 -14.38 5.07
C MET A 123 -9.34 -15.55 6.04
N ARG A 124 -9.58 -15.35 7.34
CA ARG A 124 -9.46 -16.39 8.38
C ARG A 124 -10.39 -17.56 8.12
N ALA A 125 -11.67 -17.27 7.86
CA ALA A 125 -12.68 -18.29 7.56
C ALA A 125 -12.32 -19.12 6.31
N ALA A 126 -11.71 -18.50 5.30
CA ALA A 126 -11.24 -19.17 4.09
C ALA A 126 -9.88 -19.88 4.27
N ARG A 127 -9.21 -19.70 5.40
CA ARG A 127 -7.81 -20.12 5.65
C ARG A 127 -6.86 -19.69 4.52
N TRP A 128 -7.12 -18.52 3.96
CA TRP A 128 -6.32 -17.92 2.89
C TRP A 128 -6.51 -16.41 2.86
N GLY A 129 -5.43 -15.69 2.93
CA GLY A 129 -5.41 -14.23 2.81
C GLY A 129 -4.00 -13.69 2.62
N ARG A 130 -3.91 -12.50 1.97
CA ARG A 130 -2.67 -11.76 1.78
C ARG A 130 -2.91 -10.30 2.11
N ILE A 131 -2.25 -9.80 3.14
CA ILE A 131 -2.27 -8.37 3.50
C ILE A 131 -0.89 -7.81 3.20
N ILE A 132 -0.84 -6.75 2.39
CA ILE A 132 0.39 -6.11 1.94
C ILE A 132 0.29 -4.62 2.25
N ASN A 133 1.14 -4.15 3.15
CA ASN A 133 1.16 -2.77 3.61
C ASN A 133 2.29 -2.00 2.91
N MET A 134 1.95 -0.87 2.27
CA MET A 134 2.94 -0.01 1.62
C MET A 134 3.58 0.92 2.65
N SER A 135 4.68 0.46 3.24
CA SER A 135 5.56 1.26 4.07
C SER A 135 6.43 2.19 3.20
N SER A 136 7.61 2.51 3.62
CA SER A 136 8.57 3.35 2.88
C SER A 136 9.96 3.23 3.50
N TYR A 137 11.00 3.47 2.72
CA TYR A 137 12.34 3.74 3.22
C TYR A 137 12.38 4.86 4.30
N ALA A 138 11.43 5.81 4.24
CA ALA A 138 11.29 6.84 5.27
C ALA A 138 11.08 6.28 6.68
N ALA A 139 10.49 5.09 6.81
CA ALA A 139 10.31 4.42 8.11
C ALA A 139 11.65 4.06 8.77
N LYS A 140 12.65 3.72 7.97
CA LYS A 140 14.00 3.29 8.41
C LYS A 140 15.01 4.44 8.45
N SER A 141 14.89 5.39 7.50
CA SER A 141 15.80 6.54 7.39
C SER A 141 15.41 7.76 8.23
N GLY A 142 14.29 7.72 8.94
CA GLY A 142 13.77 8.88 9.66
C GLY A 142 13.24 9.99 8.77
N GLY A 143 12.96 9.71 7.49
CA GLY A 143 12.37 10.68 6.56
C GLY A 143 13.35 11.74 6.07
N LEU A 144 14.41 11.34 5.37
CA LEU A 144 15.43 12.27 4.81
C LEU A 144 14.79 13.43 4.03
N THR A 145 13.94 13.13 3.04
CA THR A 145 13.21 14.11 2.23
C THR A 145 11.73 14.23 2.63
N ALA A 146 11.23 13.30 3.45
CA ALA A 146 9.86 13.31 3.98
C ALA A 146 9.79 13.97 5.36
N GLY A 147 8.60 14.35 5.78
CA GLY A 147 8.34 14.93 7.09
C GLY A 147 8.17 13.88 8.20
N THR A 148 8.12 14.38 9.44
CA THR A 148 8.02 13.55 10.64
C THR A 148 6.75 12.70 10.67
N ALA A 149 5.58 13.29 10.40
CA ALA A 149 4.31 12.56 10.41
C ALA A 149 4.30 11.41 9.41
N TYR A 150 4.87 11.62 8.21
CA TYR A 150 4.97 10.57 7.19
C TYR A 150 5.92 9.44 7.62
N ALA A 151 7.13 9.77 8.07
CA ALA A 151 8.10 8.75 8.50
C ALA A 151 7.54 7.87 9.61
N VAL A 152 6.90 8.49 10.60
CA VAL A 152 6.24 7.77 11.71
C VAL A 152 5.08 6.90 11.20
N SER A 153 4.22 7.43 10.31
CA SER A 153 3.12 6.63 9.75
C SER A 153 3.60 5.40 9.00
N LYS A 154 4.71 5.52 8.26
CA LYS A 154 5.29 4.38 7.52
C LYS A 154 5.97 3.37 8.44
N ALA A 155 6.56 3.80 9.55
CA ALA A 155 7.04 2.91 10.61
C ALA A 155 5.87 2.21 11.34
N ALA A 156 4.77 2.91 11.59
CA ALA A 156 3.57 2.32 12.18
C ALA A 156 2.98 1.19 11.33
N LEU A 157 3.02 1.29 9.99
CA LEU A 157 2.60 0.21 9.10
C LEU A 157 3.48 -1.05 9.23
N ILE A 158 4.76 -0.91 9.54
CA ILE A 158 5.64 -2.04 9.86
C ILE A 158 5.16 -2.72 11.15
N GLY A 159 4.90 -1.94 12.19
CA GLY A 159 4.35 -2.45 13.46
C GLY A 159 3.00 -3.16 13.27
N LEU A 160 2.09 -2.55 12.47
CA LEU A 160 0.81 -3.16 12.12
C LEU A 160 0.99 -4.48 11.37
N THR A 161 1.95 -4.54 10.45
CA THR A 161 2.31 -5.77 9.71
C THR A 161 2.71 -6.89 10.65
N TYR A 162 3.59 -6.63 11.61
CA TYR A 162 4.04 -7.61 12.59
C TYR A 162 2.90 -8.08 13.50
N SER A 163 2.08 -7.15 13.96
CA SER A 163 0.93 -7.45 14.82
C SER A 163 -0.05 -8.39 14.13
N ILE A 164 -0.46 -8.07 12.88
CA ILE A 164 -1.36 -8.91 12.12
C ILE A 164 -0.70 -10.27 11.82
N ALA A 165 0.54 -10.29 11.34
CA ALA A 165 1.26 -11.52 11.04
C ALA A 165 1.30 -12.48 12.24
N ARG A 166 1.61 -11.96 13.43
CA ARG A 166 1.65 -12.73 14.67
C ARG A 166 0.30 -13.33 15.02
N GLU A 167 -0.78 -12.57 14.82
CA GLU A 167 -2.14 -12.99 15.15
C GLU A 167 -2.62 -14.14 14.24
N VAL A 168 -2.30 -14.09 12.93
CA VAL A 168 -2.94 -14.96 11.92
C VAL A 168 -2.02 -15.99 11.27
N ALA A 169 -0.76 -16.12 11.69
CA ALA A 169 0.23 -17.00 11.06
C ALA A 169 -0.24 -18.47 10.92
N GLY A 170 -0.99 -18.98 11.92
CA GLY A 170 -1.53 -20.36 11.90
C GLY A 170 -2.82 -20.52 11.07
N GLU A 171 -3.34 -19.45 10.46
CA GLU A 171 -4.67 -19.44 9.85
C GLU A 171 -4.64 -19.35 8.32
N GLY A 172 -3.46 -19.51 7.70
CA GLY A 172 -3.28 -19.44 6.25
C GLY A 172 -3.29 -18.00 5.69
N VAL A 173 -3.26 -17.01 6.56
CA VAL A 173 -3.17 -15.58 6.20
C VAL A 173 -1.75 -15.07 6.43
N THR A 174 -1.24 -14.27 5.50
CA THR A 174 0.05 -13.59 5.67
C THR A 174 -0.12 -12.07 5.68
N SER A 175 0.71 -11.39 6.45
CA SER A 175 0.80 -9.93 6.45
C SER A 175 2.26 -9.54 6.28
N ASN A 176 2.55 -8.76 5.23
CA ASN A 176 3.90 -8.30 4.90
C ASN A 176 3.89 -6.82 4.52
N ALA A 177 5.03 -6.18 4.56
CA ALA A 177 5.20 -4.80 4.13
C ALA A 177 6.20 -4.69 2.98
N LEU A 178 6.04 -3.67 2.15
CA LEU A 178 7.06 -3.20 1.22
C LEU A 178 7.55 -1.83 1.67
N ALA A 179 8.84 -1.61 1.62
CA ALA A 179 9.48 -0.35 1.98
C ALA A 179 10.23 0.25 0.77
N PRO A 180 9.49 0.78 -0.23
CA PRO A 180 10.13 1.41 -1.37
C PRO A 180 10.78 2.73 -0.96
N ALA A 181 11.90 3.05 -1.62
CA ALA A 181 12.53 4.35 -1.51
C ALA A 181 11.93 5.34 -2.54
N TYR A 182 12.70 5.74 -3.52
CA TYR A 182 12.26 6.70 -4.52
C TYR A 182 11.65 5.97 -5.73
N VAL A 183 10.31 5.99 -5.82
CA VAL A 183 9.58 5.44 -6.96
C VAL A 183 9.25 6.55 -7.93
N MET A 184 9.57 6.37 -9.22
CA MET A 184 9.26 7.34 -10.26
C MET A 184 7.73 7.50 -10.37
N SER A 185 7.24 8.64 -9.94
CA SER A 185 5.81 8.95 -9.88
C SER A 185 5.59 10.46 -9.99
N PRO A 186 4.38 10.92 -10.34
CA PRO A 186 4.06 12.35 -10.28
C PRO A 186 4.39 12.99 -8.93
N MET A 187 4.24 12.26 -7.84
CA MET A 187 4.59 12.73 -6.48
C MET A 187 6.08 13.11 -6.38
N VAL A 188 6.98 12.28 -6.88
CA VAL A 188 8.43 12.57 -6.88
C VAL A 188 8.73 13.79 -7.75
N LEU A 189 8.09 13.90 -8.91
CA LEU A 189 8.30 15.02 -9.83
C LEU A 189 7.79 16.35 -9.27
N THR A 190 6.72 16.34 -8.47
CA THR A 190 6.12 17.57 -7.91
C THR A 190 6.74 18.00 -6.58
N HIS A 191 7.23 17.07 -5.76
CA HIS A 191 7.73 17.39 -4.42
C HIS A 191 9.24 17.56 -4.32
N LEU A 192 10.00 17.12 -5.32
CA LEU A 192 11.45 17.28 -5.36
C LEU A 192 11.85 18.26 -6.46
N THR A 193 12.69 19.23 -6.11
CA THR A 193 13.38 20.08 -7.10
C THR A 193 14.33 19.25 -7.95
N GLU A 194 14.73 19.77 -9.12
CA GLU A 194 15.71 19.07 -9.98
C GLU A 194 17.01 18.76 -9.21
N THR A 195 17.52 19.72 -8.44
CA THR A 195 18.73 19.54 -7.62
C THR A 195 18.55 18.43 -6.60
N GLN A 196 17.39 18.35 -5.94
CA GLN A 196 17.09 17.29 -5.00
C GLN A 196 16.98 15.93 -5.69
N ARG A 197 16.34 15.86 -6.87
CA ARG A 197 16.26 14.62 -7.66
C ARG A 197 17.65 14.11 -8.05
N GLN A 198 18.53 14.98 -8.54
CA GLN A 198 19.89 14.62 -8.90
C GLN A 198 20.70 14.14 -7.69
N ALA A 199 20.55 14.82 -6.55
CA ALA A 199 21.20 14.40 -5.30
C ALA A 199 20.73 13.01 -4.85
N GLN A 200 19.40 12.74 -4.95
CA GLN A 200 18.87 11.41 -4.61
C GLN A 200 19.33 10.33 -5.60
N LEU A 201 19.34 10.63 -6.90
CA LEU A 201 19.86 9.72 -7.92
C LEU A 201 21.33 9.36 -7.68
N ALA A 202 22.14 10.33 -7.34
CA ALA A 202 23.56 10.11 -7.03
C ALA A 202 23.79 9.25 -5.78
N ALA A 203 22.84 9.28 -4.84
CA ALA A 203 22.90 8.48 -3.62
C ALA A 203 22.47 7.02 -3.81
N ILE A 204 21.64 6.72 -4.85
CA ILE A 204 21.14 5.37 -5.10
C ILE A 204 22.20 4.53 -5.82
N PRO A 205 22.77 3.46 -5.21
CA PRO A 205 23.81 2.65 -5.87
C PRO A 205 23.40 2.05 -7.21
N VAL A 206 22.13 1.67 -7.38
CA VAL A 206 21.58 1.18 -8.67
C VAL A 206 21.50 2.26 -9.75
N GLY A 207 21.66 3.56 -9.39
CA GLY A 207 21.77 4.68 -10.33
C GLY A 207 20.46 5.12 -10.99
N ARG A 208 19.30 4.68 -10.50
CA ARG A 208 17.99 5.09 -11.00
C ARG A 208 16.92 5.03 -9.92
N PHE A 209 15.80 5.69 -10.14
CA PHE A 209 14.61 5.49 -9.33
C PHE A 209 13.95 4.14 -9.64
N CYS A 210 13.24 3.58 -8.64
CA CYS A 210 12.40 2.41 -8.80
C CYS A 210 11.22 2.72 -9.74
N ALA A 211 10.87 1.80 -10.62
CA ALA A 211 9.66 1.92 -11.42
C ALA A 211 8.44 1.42 -10.61
N PRO A 212 7.23 1.98 -10.84
CA PRO A 212 6.00 1.47 -10.20
C PRO A 212 5.78 -0.03 -10.45
N GLU A 213 6.18 -0.54 -11.60
CA GLU A 213 6.09 -1.93 -12.01
C GLU A 213 6.97 -2.85 -11.16
N GLU A 214 8.10 -2.36 -10.64
CA GLU A 214 8.99 -3.11 -9.73
C GLU A 214 8.31 -3.29 -8.36
N VAL A 215 7.63 -2.26 -7.87
CA VAL A 215 6.81 -2.36 -6.65
C VAL A 215 5.65 -3.33 -6.88
N ALA A 216 4.97 -3.24 -8.01
CA ALA A 216 3.88 -4.15 -8.39
C ALA A 216 4.37 -5.61 -8.49
N HIS A 217 5.60 -5.84 -8.98
CA HIS A 217 6.20 -7.18 -9.03
C HIS A 217 6.40 -7.76 -7.61
N ALA A 218 6.87 -6.97 -6.67
CA ALA A 218 7.01 -7.41 -5.28
C ALA A 218 5.64 -7.70 -4.63
N VAL A 219 4.61 -6.89 -4.94
CA VAL A 219 3.23 -7.19 -4.51
C VAL A 219 2.73 -8.52 -5.09
N ARG A 220 2.94 -8.78 -6.39
CA ARG A 220 2.59 -10.06 -7.05
C ARG A 220 3.26 -11.24 -6.36
N PHE A 221 4.55 -11.11 -6.04
CA PHE A 221 5.30 -12.13 -5.32
C PHE A 221 4.65 -12.45 -3.97
N LEU A 222 4.38 -11.44 -3.14
CA LEU A 222 3.75 -11.61 -1.83
C LEU A 222 2.29 -12.08 -1.92
N ALA A 223 1.57 -11.72 -2.97
CA ALA A 223 0.19 -12.16 -3.22
C ALA A 223 0.10 -13.62 -3.71
N SER A 224 1.21 -14.19 -4.18
CA SER A 224 1.26 -15.55 -4.71
C SER A 224 0.86 -16.60 -3.67
N PRO A 225 0.20 -17.70 -4.07
CA PRO A 225 0.01 -18.87 -3.21
C PRO A 225 1.33 -19.43 -2.64
N LEU A 226 2.42 -19.33 -3.41
CA LEU A 226 3.75 -19.82 -3.00
C LEU A 226 4.43 -18.94 -1.95
N ALA A 227 3.92 -17.73 -1.69
CA ALA A 227 4.42 -16.86 -0.62
C ALA A 227 3.76 -17.15 0.75
N GLY A 228 3.05 -18.27 0.90
CA GLY A 228 2.33 -18.61 2.13
C GLY A 228 3.21 -18.88 3.36
N PHE A 229 4.52 -19.01 3.20
CA PHE A 229 5.49 -19.17 4.29
C PHE A 229 6.21 -17.86 4.64
N ILE A 230 5.90 -16.78 3.93
CA ILE A 230 6.47 -15.44 4.15
C ILE A 230 5.40 -14.59 4.86
N THR A 231 5.64 -14.28 6.14
CA THR A 231 4.75 -13.44 6.93
C THR A 231 5.53 -12.66 7.98
N GLY A 232 5.15 -11.41 8.22
CA GLY A 232 5.89 -10.49 9.09
C GLY A 232 7.17 -9.97 8.43
N GLU A 233 7.28 -10.01 7.09
CA GLU A 233 8.46 -9.55 6.37
C GLU A 233 8.30 -8.10 5.91
N VAL A 234 9.42 -7.38 5.89
CA VAL A 234 9.52 -6.02 5.34
C VAL A 234 10.52 -6.03 4.19
N ILE A 235 10.03 -6.08 2.96
CA ILE A 235 10.88 -6.12 1.78
C ILE A 235 11.28 -4.70 1.38
N ASP A 236 12.59 -4.42 1.39
CA ASP A 236 13.15 -3.17 0.92
C ASP A 236 13.26 -3.12 -0.61
N LEU A 237 12.78 -2.02 -1.20
CA LEU A 237 12.97 -1.69 -2.60
C LEU A 237 13.71 -0.35 -2.67
N ASN A 238 15.00 -0.34 -2.28
CA ASN A 238 15.74 0.89 -2.04
C ASN A 238 16.97 1.08 -2.94
N GLY A 239 17.24 0.15 -3.86
CA GLY A 239 18.35 0.25 -4.81
C GLY A 239 19.73 0.27 -4.15
N GLY A 240 19.87 -0.26 -2.94
CA GLY A 240 21.11 -0.31 -2.17
C GLY A 240 21.34 0.91 -1.28
N LEU A 241 20.33 1.77 -1.06
CA LEU A 241 20.44 2.92 -0.14
C LEU A 241 20.64 2.51 1.33
N HIS A 242 20.19 1.32 1.70
CA HIS A 242 20.22 0.82 3.07
C HIS A 242 20.23 -0.70 3.10
N PHE A 243 20.94 -1.25 4.07
CA PHE A 243 20.97 -2.69 4.38
C PHE A 243 20.69 -2.85 5.87
N ASP A 244 19.80 -3.75 6.28
CA ASP A 244 19.46 -4.15 7.65
C ASP A 244 19.66 -5.63 7.89
#